data_239b42270b7968d07b27a3d86d389228
#
_entry.id   239b42270b7968d07b27a3d86d389228
#
_cell.length_a   1.000
_cell.length_b   1.000
_cell.length_c   1.000
_cell.angle_alpha   90.00
_cell.angle_beta   90.00
_cell.angle_gamma   90.00
#
_symmetry.space_group_name_H-M   'P 1'
#
loop_
_entity.id
_entity.type
_entity.pdbx_description
1 polymer ?
#
loop_
_entity_poly.entity_id
_entity_poly.type
_entity_poly.pdbx_seq_one_letter_code
_entity_poly.pdbx_strand_id
1 'polypeptide(L)'
;MTAPFRYDGRVALVTGAGGGLGRTHALLLAARGAKVVVNDLGSGPAGGGVDIGPAQKVVNEITAAGGEAAANTDSVTEGHRLVEATLDRFGRIDILINNAGFLRDVAFHNMKESDWNDIYQVHLYGAFRVTHAAWPHLRKQAFGRVINTSSAAGIYGNFGQTNYSSMKLAVHGFTQALAVEGRSKNILVNTIAPAADSRLTRTVMSEEQLKPMQPDYVSPLAAYLCHEKCQETGGLFEVGGGWVGKLRWERTLGAYLPTQNGISIEDIDAAWTKISDFSGAEHPGSMAEGGKPFAKIMGPG
;
A
#
# COMPACT_ATOMS: atom_id res chain seq x y z
N MET A 1 24.28 -21.75 1.92
CA MET A 1 23.28 -20.84 1.30
C MET A 1 21.91 -21.25 1.82
N THR A 2 21.09 -20.32 2.31
CA THR A 2 19.70 -20.60 2.72
C THR A 2 18.87 -20.96 1.49
N ALA A 3 17.92 -21.90 1.64
CA ALA A 3 17.01 -22.29 0.56
C ALA A 3 16.22 -21.04 0.08
N PRO A 4 15.96 -20.90 -1.22
CA PRO A 4 15.24 -19.76 -1.76
C PRO A 4 13.79 -19.73 -1.25
N PHE A 5 13.27 -18.53 -1.00
CA PHE A 5 11.86 -18.33 -0.66
C PHE A 5 10.96 -18.77 -1.83
N ARG A 6 9.94 -19.58 -1.55
CA ARG A 6 9.02 -20.17 -2.52
C ARG A 6 7.57 -19.85 -2.15
N TYR A 7 6.70 -19.79 -3.18
CA TYR A 7 5.26 -19.56 -3.04
C TYR A 7 4.44 -20.68 -3.70
N ASP A 8 4.98 -21.89 -3.72
CA ASP A 8 4.32 -23.05 -4.35
C ASP A 8 2.93 -23.27 -3.74
N GLY A 9 1.93 -23.46 -4.57
CA GLY A 9 0.53 -23.61 -4.17
C GLY A 9 -0.18 -22.31 -3.76
N ARG A 10 0.49 -21.15 -3.82
CA ARG A 10 -0.11 -19.85 -3.54
C ARG A 10 -0.59 -19.17 -4.83
N VAL A 11 -1.67 -18.41 -4.71
CA VAL A 11 -2.24 -17.59 -5.78
C VAL A 11 -2.13 -16.12 -5.42
N ALA A 12 -1.55 -15.34 -6.31
CA ALA A 12 -1.39 -13.90 -6.17
C ALA A 12 -2.26 -13.14 -7.19
N LEU A 13 -2.99 -12.13 -6.72
CA LEU A 13 -3.63 -11.11 -7.55
C LEU A 13 -2.83 -9.81 -7.43
N VAL A 14 -2.31 -9.32 -8.55
CA VAL A 14 -1.55 -8.06 -8.61
C VAL A 14 -2.28 -7.08 -9.52
N THR A 15 -2.70 -5.93 -8.97
CA THR A 15 -3.41 -4.88 -9.73
C THR A 15 -2.43 -3.88 -10.33
N GLY A 16 -2.75 -3.34 -11.52
CA GLY A 16 -1.84 -2.47 -12.27
C GLY A 16 -0.56 -3.20 -12.70
N ALA A 17 -0.68 -4.47 -13.06
CA ALA A 17 0.45 -5.36 -13.28
C ALA A 17 0.88 -5.49 -14.75
N GLY A 18 0.30 -4.73 -15.66
CA GLY A 18 0.70 -4.69 -17.08
C GLY A 18 2.02 -3.96 -17.34
N GLY A 19 2.63 -3.33 -16.32
CA GLY A 19 3.90 -2.62 -16.46
C GLY A 19 4.49 -2.18 -15.11
N GLY A 20 5.68 -1.56 -15.16
CA GLY A 20 6.35 -0.97 -14.00
C GLY A 20 6.45 -1.92 -12.81
N LEU A 21 6.17 -1.39 -11.60
CA LEU A 21 6.25 -2.14 -10.34
C LEU A 21 5.34 -3.37 -10.32
N GLY A 22 4.09 -3.24 -10.76
CA GLY A 22 3.15 -4.35 -10.74
C GLY A 22 3.63 -5.53 -11.59
N ARG A 23 4.20 -5.25 -12.78
CA ARG A 23 4.82 -6.27 -13.63
C ARG A 23 5.98 -6.98 -12.91
N THR A 24 6.90 -6.23 -12.28
CA THR A 24 8.05 -6.84 -11.58
C THR A 24 7.63 -7.65 -10.38
N HIS A 25 6.60 -7.23 -9.64
CA HIS A 25 5.98 -8.03 -8.57
C HIS A 25 5.41 -9.34 -9.10
N ALA A 26 4.63 -9.29 -10.19
CA ALA A 26 4.03 -10.46 -10.80
C ALA A 26 5.08 -11.46 -11.30
N LEU A 27 6.10 -10.98 -12.00
CA LEU A 27 7.21 -11.81 -12.52
C LEU A 27 7.98 -12.49 -11.37
N LEU A 28 8.32 -11.75 -10.31
CA LEU A 28 9.08 -12.30 -9.19
C LEU A 28 8.27 -13.37 -8.44
N LEU A 29 6.99 -13.12 -8.14
CA LEU A 29 6.13 -14.10 -7.46
C LEU A 29 5.97 -15.38 -8.31
N ALA A 30 5.74 -15.23 -9.63
CA ALA A 30 5.64 -16.35 -10.55
C ALA A 30 6.96 -17.16 -10.64
N ALA A 31 8.10 -16.49 -10.77
CA ALA A 31 9.42 -17.13 -10.78
C ALA A 31 9.72 -17.90 -9.46
N ARG A 32 9.03 -17.56 -8.40
CA ARG A 32 9.13 -18.22 -7.09
C ARG A 32 8.00 -19.22 -6.83
N GLY A 33 7.18 -19.57 -7.85
CA GLY A 33 6.20 -20.65 -7.81
C GLY A 33 4.76 -20.25 -7.51
N ALA A 34 4.45 -18.96 -7.34
CA ALA A 34 3.06 -18.52 -7.24
C ALA A 34 2.36 -18.63 -8.60
N LYS A 35 1.07 -18.94 -8.60
CA LYS A 35 0.18 -18.68 -9.73
C LYS A 35 -0.27 -17.21 -9.65
N VAL A 36 -0.28 -16.50 -10.77
CA VAL A 36 -0.48 -15.05 -10.75
C VAL A 36 -1.63 -14.61 -11.65
N VAL A 37 -2.58 -13.85 -11.08
CA VAL A 37 -3.51 -13.05 -11.88
C VAL A 37 -2.89 -11.67 -12.09
N VAL A 38 -2.61 -11.36 -13.34
CA VAL A 38 -2.07 -10.08 -13.80
C VAL A 38 -3.26 -9.20 -14.17
N ASN A 39 -3.68 -8.33 -13.26
CA ASN A 39 -4.75 -7.38 -13.55
C ASN A 39 -4.17 -6.04 -14.03
N ASP A 40 -4.63 -5.58 -15.17
CA ASP A 40 -4.37 -4.23 -15.69
C ASP A 40 -5.48 -3.82 -16.63
N LEU A 41 -6.08 -2.66 -16.40
CA LEU A 41 -7.12 -2.11 -17.28
C LEU A 41 -6.57 -1.77 -18.67
N GLY A 42 -5.25 -1.62 -18.81
CA GLY A 42 -4.60 -1.20 -20.05
C GLY A 42 -4.78 0.28 -20.35
N SER A 43 -5.22 1.07 -19.37
CA SER A 43 -5.39 2.52 -19.54
C SER A 43 -4.04 3.21 -19.74
N GLY A 44 -4.06 4.32 -20.49
CA GLY A 44 -2.89 5.20 -20.66
C GLY A 44 -2.44 5.85 -19.32
N PRO A 45 -1.29 6.58 -19.32
CA PRO A 45 -0.75 7.22 -18.11
C PRO A 45 -1.72 8.18 -17.42
N ALA A 46 -2.64 8.75 -18.19
CA ALA A 46 -3.69 9.65 -17.72
C ALA A 46 -5.02 8.96 -17.38
N GLY A 47 -5.09 7.61 -17.41
CA GLY A 47 -6.32 6.83 -17.29
C GLY A 47 -7.12 6.76 -18.60
N GLY A 48 -8.25 6.00 -18.58
CA GLY A 48 -9.17 5.85 -19.72
C GLY A 48 -8.80 4.70 -20.68
N GLY A 49 -9.83 4.09 -21.25
CA GLY A 49 -9.70 2.93 -22.16
C GLY A 49 -9.50 1.60 -21.43
N VAL A 50 -9.74 0.52 -22.17
CA VAL A 50 -9.46 -0.87 -21.76
C VAL A 50 -8.65 -1.55 -22.85
N ASP A 51 -7.50 -2.12 -22.50
CA ASP A 51 -6.64 -2.88 -23.40
C ASP A 51 -6.00 -4.06 -22.66
N ILE A 52 -6.29 -5.28 -23.10
CA ILE A 52 -5.71 -6.50 -22.50
C ILE A 52 -4.22 -6.67 -22.82
N GLY A 53 -3.71 -5.99 -23.84
CA GLY A 53 -2.34 -6.15 -24.32
C GLY A 53 -1.27 -6.06 -23.24
N PRO A 54 -1.27 -5.05 -22.37
CA PRO A 54 -0.31 -4.94 -21.27
C PRO A 54 -0.34 -6.13 -20.31
N ALA A 55 -1.52 -6.54 -19.84
CA ALA A 55 -1.67 -7.69 -18.94
C ALA A 55 -1.27 -8.99 -19.63
N GLN A 56 -1.73 -9.20 -20.86
CA GLN A 56 -1.43 -10.41 -21.64
C GLN A 56 0.07 -10.55 -21.94
N LYS A 57 0.76 -9.44 -22.20
CA LYS A 57 2.21 -9.45 -22.40
C LYS A 57 2.95 -10.01 -21.18
N VAL A 58 2.59 -9.57 -19.97
CA VAL A 58 3.20 -10.09 -18.74
C VAL A 58 2.85 -11.55 -18.50
N VAL A 59 1.62 -11.97 -18.80
CA VAL A 59 1.23 -13.39 -18.76
C VAL A 59 2.09 -14.22 -19.69
N ASN A 60 2.33 -13.76 -20.92
CA ASN A 60 3.17 -14.45 -21.88
C ASN A 60 4.63 -14.56 -21.39
N GLU A 61 5.17 -13.52 -20.76
CA GLU A 61 6.51 -13.55 -20.16
C GLU A 61 6.60 -14.57 -19.01
N ILE A 62 5.60 -14.61 -18.11
CA ILE A 62 5.52 -15.59 -17.03
C ILE A 62 5.44 -17.02 -17.59
N THR A 63 4.59 -17.25 -18.58
CA THR A 63 4.38 -18.58 -19.19
C THR A 63 5.62 -19.04 -19.94
N ALA A 64 6.29 -18.16 -20.68
CA ALA A 64 7.54 -18.46 -21.37
C ALA A 64 8.67 -18.85 -20.40
N ALA A 65 8.64 -18.32 -19.16
CA ALA A 65 9.56 -18.67 -18.08
C ALA A 65 9.12 -19.94 -17.29
N GLY A 66 8.06 -20.63 -17.71
CA GLY A 66 7.55 -21.84 -17.05
C GLY A 66 6.63 -21.60 -15.86
N GLY A 67 6.20 -20.37 -15.59
CA GLY A 67 5.23 -20.02 -14.57
C GLY A 67 3.77 -20.16 -15.05
N GLU A 68 2.83 -19.99 -14.13
CA GLU A 68 1.39 -20.04 -14.42
C GLU A 68 0.74 -18.69 -14.11
N ALA A 69 0.09 -18.07 -15.11
CA ALA A 69 -0.57 -16.80 -14.96
C ALA A 69 -1.85 -16.67 -15.80
N ALA A 70 -2.70 -15.69 -15.45
CA ALA A 70 -3.88 -15.32 -16.22
C ALA A 70 -4.01 -13.79 -16.27
N ALA A 71 -4.45 -13.25 -17.41
CA ALA A 71 -4.72 -11.82 -17.57
C ALA A 71 -6.16 -11.50 -17.11
N ASN A 72 -6.33 -10.31 -16.53
CA ASN A 72 -7.62 -9.75 -16.17
C ASN A 72 -7.62 -8.24 -16.47
N THR A 73 -8.72 -7.71 -17.01
CA THR A 73 -8.87 -6.29 -17.38
C THR A 73 -10.01 -5.59 -16.66
N ASP A 74 -10.60 -6.21 -15.64
CA ASP A 74 -11.62 -5.54 -14.86
C ASP A 74 -11.05 -4.34 -14.09
N SER A 75 -11.87 -3.31 -13.87
CA SER A 75 -11.50 -2.16 -13.06
C SER A 75 -11.39 -2.56 -11.59
N VAL A 76 -10.40 -2.00 -10.88
CA VAL A 76 -10.27 -2.18 -9.42
C VAL A 76 -11.51 -1.70 -8.65
N THR A 77 -12.31 -0.79 -9.20
CA THR A 77 -13.60 -0.37 -8.63
C THR A 77 -14.64 -1.49 -8.64
N GLU A 78 -14.47 -2.48 -9.53
CA GLU A 78 -15.27 -3.71 -9.61
C GLU A 78 -14.55 -4.90 -8.94
N GLY A 79 -13.98 -4.67 -7.76
CA GLY A 79 -13.09 -5.61 -7.06
C GLY A 79 -13.65 -7.04 -6.91
N HIS A 80 -14.98 -7.21 -6.82
CA HIS A 80 -15.60 -8.54 -6.79
C HIS A 80 -15.32 -9.34 -8.07
N ARG A 81 -15.35 -8.70 -9.26
CA ARG A 81 -15.08 -9.38 -10.54
C ARG A 81 -13.63 -9.87 -10.64
N LEU A 82 -12.68 -9.07 -10.13
CA LEU A 82 -11.28 -9.46 -10.09
C LEU A 82 -11.07 -10.70 -9.22
N VAL A 83 -11.71 -10.71 -8.05
CA VAL A 83 -11.59 -11.82 -7.09
C VAL A 83 -12.30 -13.06 -7.61
N GLU A 84 -13.52 -12.95 -8.15
CA GLU A 84 -14.25 -14.04 -8.79
C GLU A 84 -13.42 -14.65 -9.94
N ALA A 85 -12.90 -13.85 -10.86
CA ALA A 85 -12.03 -14.33 -11.95
C ALA A 85 -10.77 -15.05 -11.42
N THR A 86 -10.21 -14.59 -10.29
CA THR A 86 -9.07 -15.24 -9.63
C THR A 86 -9.45 -16.61 -9.08
N LEU A 87 -10.60 -16.70 -8.42
CA LEU A 87 -11.13 -17.93 -7.83
C LEU A 87 -11.54 -18.93 -8.91
N ASP A 88 -12.21 -18.49 -9.97
CA ASP A 88 -12.61 -19.33 -11.10
C ASP A 88 -11.39 -19.94 -11.79
N ARG A 89 -10.33 -19.17 -11.92
CA ARG A 89 -9.10 -19.61 -12.62
C ARG A 89 -8.23 -20.52 -11.77
N PHE A 90 -8.09 -20.24 -10.46
CA PHE A 90 -7.10 -20.90 -9.61
C PHE A 90 -7.66 -21.52 -8.31
N GLY A 91 -8.95 -21.34 -8.04
CA GLY A 91 -9.64 -21.94 -6.89
C GLY A 91 -9.37 -21.26 -5.54
N ARG A 92 -8.46 -20.29 -5.47
CA ARG A 92 -8.05 -19.60 -4.24
C ARG A 92 -7.42 -18.24 -4.49
N ILE A 93 -7.25 -17.46 -3.44
CA ILE A 93 -6.46 -16.23 -3.41
C ILE A 93 -5.69 -16.19 -2.09
N ASP A 94 -4.37 -15.99 -2.11
CA ASP A 94 -3.49 -15.97 -0.92
C ASP A 94 -2.80 -14.62 -0.76
N ILE A 95 -2.43 -14.00 -1.87
CA ILE A 95 -1.66 -12.77 -1.94
C ILE A 95 -2.42 -11.76 -2.76
N LEU A 96 -2.57 -10.55 -2.23
CA LEU A 96 -3.15 -9.40 -2.93
C LEU A 96 -2.15 -8.25 -2.90
N ILE A 97 -1.77 -7.73 -4.07
CA ILE A 97 -0.96 -6.51 -4.19
C ILE A 97 -1.81 -5.43 -4.88
N ASN A 98 -2.29 -4.48 -4.08
CA ASN A 98 -2.98 -3.28 -4.54
C ASN A 98 -1.93 -2.27 -5.01
N ASN A 99 -1.63 -2.31 -6.32
CA ASN A 99 -0.60 -1.46 -6.92
C ASN A 99 -1.18 -0.54 -8.01
N ALA A 100 -2.37 -0.79 -8.53
CA ALA A 100 -2.99 0.04 -9.56
C ALA A 100 -3.04 1.53 -9.18
N GLY A 101 -2.71 2.39 -10.13
CA GLY A 101 -2.73 3.82 -9.90
C GLY A 101 -2.23 4.65 -11.08
N PHE A 102 -2.56 5.93 -11.05
CA PHE A 102 -2.14 6.96 -12.00
C PHE A 102 -2.09 8.32 -11.30
N LEU A 103 -1.72 9.38 -12.01
CA LEU A 103 -1.60 10.74 -11.47
C LEU A 103 -2.58 11.72 -12.14
N ARG A 104 -2.97 12.72 -11.36
CA ARG A 104 -3.70 13.93 -11.78
C ARG A 104 -3.10 15.12 -11.02
N ASP A 105 -1.84 15.40 -11.33
CA ASP A 105 -1.06 16.41 -10.65
C ASP A 105 -1.51 17.80 -11.11
N VAL A 106 -1.97 18.61 -10.18
CA VAL A 106 -2.43 19.97 -10.40
C VAL A 106 -2.40 20.74 -9.08
N ALA A 107 -1.98 22.00 -9.11
CA ALA A 107 -1.99 22.86 -7.92
C ALA A 107 -3.43 22.94 -7.34
N PHE A 108 -3.57 22.90 -6.02
CA PHE A 108 -4.85 22.73 -5.34
C PHE A 108 -5.93 23.76 -5.77
N HIS A 109 -5.55 25.02 -5.95
CA HIS A 109 -6.48 26.06 -6.39
C HIS A 109 -7.01 25.90 -7.83
N ASN A 110 -6.38 25.04 -8.64
CA ASN A 110 -6.80 24.70 -9.99
C ASN A 110 -7.40 23.29 -10.10
N MET A 111 -7.40 22.53 -8.99
CA MET A 111 -7.87 21.13 -8.96
C MET A 111 -9.38 21.09 -9.17
N LYS A 112 -9.80 20.25 -10.12
CA LYS A 112 -11.23 19.98 -10.34
C LYS A 112 -11.67 18.82 -9.44
N GLU A 113 -12.94 18.78 -9.11
CA GLU A 113 -13.53 17.67 -8.36
C GLU A 113 -13.34 16.32 -9.06
N SER A 114 -13.35 16.32 -10.41
CA SER A 114 -13.04 15.10 -11.19
C SER A 114 -11.62 14.62 -10.96
N ASP A 115 -10.61 15.50 -10.84
CA ASP A 115 -9.22 15.12 -10.61
C ASP A 115 -9.05 14.46 -9.22
N TRP A 116 -9.81 14.94 -8.23
CA TRP A 116 -9.87 14.36 -6.90
C TRP A 116 -10.57 12.98 -6.93
N ASN A 117 -11.74 12.90 -7.54
CA ASN A 117 -12.56 11.70 -7.58
C ASN A 117 -11.89 10.57 -8.36
N ASP A 118 -11.24 10.86 -9.48
CA ASP A 118 -10.51 9.87 -10.27
C ASP A 118 -9.41 9.19 -9.44
N ILE A 119 -8.62 9.99 -8.70
CA ILE A 119 -7.57 9.47 -7.82
C ILE A 119 -8.15 8.67 -6.66
N TYR A 120 -9.21 9.18 -6.01
CA TYR A 120 -9.93 8.46 -4.95
C TYR A 120 -10.42 7.09 -5.43
N GLN A 121 -11.11 7.05 -6.58
CA GLN A 121 -11.72 5.82 -7.09
C GLN A 121 -10.69 4.70 -7.32
N VAL A 122 -9.50 5.01 -7.81
CA VAL A 122 -8.52 3.97 -8.12
C VAL A 122 -7.65 3.64 -6.91
N HIS A 123 -7.11 4.67 -6.23
CA HIS A 123 -6.07 4.45 -5.23
C HIS A 123 -6.61 3.97 -3.87
N LEU A 124 -7.75 4.51 -3.41
CA LEU A 124 -8.31 4.15 -2.11
C LEU A 124 -9.53 3.25 -2.26
N TYR A 125 -10.54 3.70 -3.02
CA TYR A 125 -11.78 2.93 -3.18
C TYR A 125 -11.52 1.61 -3.91
N GLY A 126 -10.68 1.60 -4.95
CA GLY A 126 -10.28 0.37 -5.64
C GLY A 126 -9.55 -0.61 -4.72
N ALA A 127 -8.56 -0.14 -3.95
CA ALA A 127 -7.88 -0.98 -2.96
C ALA A 127 -8.86 -1.56 -1.94
N PHE A 128 -9.82 -0.75 -1.45
CA PHE A 128 -10.91 -1.23 -0.58
C PHE A 128 -11.76 -2.29 -1.28
N ARG A 129 -12.24 -2.03 -2.50
CA ARG A 129 -13.13 -2.94 -3.24
C ARG A 129 -12.53 -4.33 -3.47
N VAL A 130 -11.26 -4.36 -3.93
CA VAL A 130 -10.56 -5.62 -4.18
C VAL A 130 -10.27 -6.35 -2.88
N THR A 131 -9.78 -5.64 -1.85
CA THR A 131 -9.47 -6.24 -0.56
C THR A 131 -10.73 -6.76 0.14
N HIS A 132 -11.82 -6.00 0.12
CA HIS A 132 -13.09 -6.39 0.71
C HIS A 132 -13.66 -7.66 0.06
N ALA A 133 -13.59 -7.76 -1.26
CA ALA A 133 -14.02 -8.97 -1.98
C ALA A 133 -13.13 -10.19 -1.66
N ALA A 134 -11.81 -10.00 -1.52
CA ALA A 134 -10.88 -11.07 -1.17
C ALA A 134 -10.99 -11.50 0.30
N TRP A 135 -11.38 -10.60 1.20
CA TRP A 135 -11.29 -10.78 2.65
C TRP A 135 -11.99 -12.03 3.20
N PRO A 136 -13.23 -12.37 2.80
CA PRO A 136 -13.91 -13.60 3.24
C PRO A 136 -13.12 -14.87 2.89
N HIS A 137 -12.50 -14.90 1.71
CA HIS A 137 -11.70 -16.04 1.23
C HIS A 137 -10.40 -16.18 2.02
N LEU A 138 -9.68 -15.08 2.25
CA LEU A 138 -8.49 -15.05 3.10
C LEU A 138 -8.80 -15.50 4.53
N ARG A 139 -9.92 -15.05 5.11
CA ARG A 139 -10.38 -15.47 6.45
C ARG A 139 -10.71 -16.94 6.51
N LYS A 140 -11.41 -17.49 5.49
CA LYS A 140 -11.76 -18.92 5.41
C LYS A 140 -10.51 -19.80 5.31
N GLN A 141 -9.50 -19.34 4.57
CA GLN A 141 -8.24 -20.06 4.40
C GLN A 141 -7.30 -19.96 5.62
N ALA A 142 -7.55 -19.05 6.55
CA ALA A 142 -6.66 -18.68 7.65
C ALA A 142 -5.23 -18.34 7.17
N PHE A 143 -5.16 -17.70 6.02
CA PHE A 143 -3.93 -17.19 5.43
C PHE A 143 -4.26 -16.04 4.45
N GLY A 144 -3.56 -14.94 4.57
CA GLY A 144 -3.63 -13.83 3.64
C GLY A 144 -2.40 -12.94 3.75
N ARG A 145 -1.94 -12.41 2.62
CA ARG A 145 -0.89 -11.40 2.55
C ARG A 145 -1.38 -10.28 1.64
N VAL A 146 -1.49 -9.09 2.19
CA VAL A 146 -1.98 -7.92 1.45
C VAL A 146 -0.92 -6.83 1.48
N ILE A 147 -0.54 -6.34 0.32
CA ILE A 147 0.34 -5.19 0.16
C ILE A 147 -0.46 -4.05 -0.46
N ASN A 148 -0.45 -2.92 0.21
CA ASN A 148 -1.00 -1.67 -0.30
C ASN A 148 0.14 -0.74 -0.72
N THR A 149 0.03 -0.12 -1.87
CA THR A 149 1.06 0.78 -2.42
C THR A 149 0.75 2.22 -2.07
N SER A 150 1.51 2.79 -1.14
CA SER A 150 1.53 4.21 -0.78
C SER A 150 2.57 4.98 -1.62
N SER A 151 3.08 6.08 -1.10
CA SER A 151 4.09 6.93 -1.74
C SER A 151 4.74 7.83 -0.69
N ALA A 152 5.97 8.26 -0.93
CA ALA A 152 6.60 9.35 -0.18
C ALA A 152 5.75 10.63 -0.21
N ALA A 153 5.04 10.90 -1.32
CA ALA A 153 4.10 12.02 -1.41
C ALA A 153 2.94 11.90 -0.40
N GLY A 154 2.50 10.68 -0.06
CA GLY A 154 1.51 10.47 0.99
C GLY A 154 2.07 10.67 2.40
N ILE A 155 3.34 10.40 2.61
CA ILE A 155 4.02 10.49 3.91
C ILE A 155 4.43 11.95 4.21
N TYR A 156 5.04 12.62 3.24
CA TYR A 156 5.69 13.93 3.41
C TYR A 156 4.95 15.08 2.74
N GLY A 157 3.94 14.78 1.91
CA GLY A 157 3.28 15.75 1.06
C GLY A 157 4.10 16.07 -0.20
N ASN A 158 3.43 16.53 -1.27
CA ASN A 158 4.10 17.04 -2.46
C ASN A 158 3.23 18.12 -3.13
N PHE A 159 3.87 19.15 -3.67
CA PHE A 159 3.18 20.22 -4.38
C PHE A 159 2.43 19.67 -5.62
N GLY A 160 1.19 20.10 -5.80
CA GLY A 160 0.35 19.67 -6.92
C GLY A 160 -0.25 18.27 -6.79
N GLN A 161 -0.05 17.58 -5.66
CA GLN A 161 -0.51 16.22 -5.43
C GLN A 161 -1.44 16.09 -4.22
N THR A 162 -2.24 17.11 -3.92
CA THR A 162 -3.14 17.09 -2.74
C THR A 162 -4.10 15.89 -2.77
N ASN A 163 -4.69 15.58 -3.94
CA ASN A 163 -5.52 14.39 -4.16
C ASN A 163 -4.72 13.10 -3.95
N TYR A 164 -3.61 12.95 -4.63
CA TYR A 164 -2.76 11.75 -4.59
C TYR A 164 -2.16 11.51 -3.19
N SER A 165 -1.57 12.54 -2.59
CA SER A 165 -0.99 12.49 -1.24
C SER A 165 -2.01 12.05 -0.20
N SER A 166 -3.23 12.62 -0.25
CA SER A 166 -4.33 12.25 0.66
C SER A 166 -4.68 10.77 0.53
N MET A 167 -4.86 10.26 -0.69
CA MET A 167 -5.23 8.86 -0.90
C MET A 167 -4.10 7.91 -0.53
N LYS A 168 -2.85 8.29 -0.79
CA LYS A 168 -1.68 7.46 -0.47
C LYS A 168 -1.42 7.37 1.05
N LEU A 169 -1.73 8.41 1.82
CA LEU A 169 -1.70 8.30 3.28
C LEU A 169 -2.91 7.53 3.82
N ALA A 170 -4.11 7.77 3.26
CA ALA A 170 -5.33 7.04 3.63
C ALA A 170 -5.19 5.51 3.44
N VAL A 171 -4.49 5.07 2.39
CA VAL A 171 -4.17 3.66 2.16
C VAL A 171 -3.34 3.06 3.31
N HIS A 172 -2.45 3.83 3.94
CA HIS A 172 -1.73 3.35 5.12
C HIS A 172 -2.65 3.22 6.34
N GLY A 173 -3.55 4.19 6.58
CA GLY A 173 -4.57 4.06 7.64
C GLY A 173 -5.47 2.84 7.44
N PHE A 174 -5.89 2.58 6.21
CA PHE A 174 -6.62 1.36 5.83
C PHE A 174 -5.81 0.10 6.16
N THR A 175 -4.51 0.08 5.83
CA THR A 175 -3.59 -1.01 6.17
C THR A 175 -3.52 -1.27 7.68
N GLN A 176 -3.37 -0.22 8.48
CA GLN A 176 -3.26 -0.34 9.93
C GLN A 176 -4.52 -0.98 10.55
N ALA A 177 -5.71 -0.56 10.12
CA ALA A 177 -6.97 -1.13 10.58
C ALA A 177 -7.10 -2.61 10.20
N LEU A 178 -6.86 -2.95 8.93
CA LEU A 178 -6.90 -4.33 8.44
C LEU A 178 -5.87 -5.24 9.11
N ALA A 179 -4.69 -4.72 9.47
CA ALA A 179 -3.66 -5.47 10.18
C ALA A 179 -4.14 -5.93 11.56
N VAL A 180 -4.94 -5.10 12.25
CA VAL A 180 -5.56 -5.47 13.53
C VAL A 180 -6.63 -6.54 13.32
N GLU A 181 -7.54 -6.35 12.36
CA GLU A 181 -8.63 -7.28 12.09
C GLU A 181 -8.16 -8.64 11.54
N GLY A 182 -7.10 -8.64 10.75
CA GLY A 182 -6.59 -9.83 10.07
C GLY A 182 -5.75 -10.75 10.94
N ARG A 183 -5.12 -10.21 12.00
CA ARG A 183 -4.12 -10.91 12.81
C ARG A 183 -4.58 -12.28 13.31
N SER A 184 -5.81 -12.38 13.84
CA SER A 184 -6.37 -13.64 14.37
C SER A 184 -6.63 -14.71 13.30
N LYS A 185 -6.56 -14.36 12.02
CA LYS A 185 -6.75 -15.24 10.87
C LYS A 185 -5.48 -15.36 10.00
N ASN A 186 -4.32 -14.98 10.55
CA ASN A 186 -3.05 -15.00 9.82
C ASN A 186 -3.13 -14.24 8.49
N ILE A 187 -3.89 -13.14 8.48
CA ILE A 187 -3.94 -12.19 7.38
C ILE A 187 -3.06 -11.02 7.79
N LEU A 188 -1.93 -10.85 7.09
CA LEU A 188 -0.98 -9.78 7.36
C LEU A 188 -1.08 -8.73 6.25
N VAL A 189 -1.17 -7.47 6.64
CA VAL A 189 -1.38 -6.35 5.74
C VAL A 189 -0.31 -5.31 5.96
N ASN A 190 0.43 -4.94 4.90
CA ASN A 190 1.51 -3.96 4.98
C ASN A 190 1.42 -2.93 3.85
N THR A 191 2.08 -1.82 4.05
CA THR A 191 2.18 -0.72 3.07
C THR A 191 3.62 -0.59 2.60
N ILE A 192 3.81 -0.46 1.29
CA ILE A 192 5.08 -0.02 0.71
C ILE A 192 4.91 1.38 0.10
N ALA A 193 5.92 2.21 0.21
CA ALA A 193 6.04 3.52 -0.44
C ALA A 193 7.27 3.46 -1.37
N PRO A 194 7.09 2.99 -2.61
CA PRO A 194 8.19 2.74 -3.51
C PRO A 194 8.69 4.01 -4.19
N ALA A 195 10.02 4.08 -4.40
CA ALA A 195 10.67 4.98 -5.32
C ALA A 195 11.32 4.16 -6.44
N ALA A 196 10.79 4.24 -7.66
CA ALA A 196 11.26 3.45 -8.79
C ALA A 196 11.04 4.18 -10.12
N ASP A 197 11.84 3.82 -11.13
CA ASP A 197 11.60 4.23 -12.50
C ASP A 197 10.25 3.65 -12.95
N SER A 198 9.35 4.55 -13.30
CA SER A 198 8.00 4.23 -13.75
C SER A 198 7.49 5.31 -14.69
N ARG A 199 6.42 5.02 -15.41
CA ARG A 199 5.75 6.05 -16.22
C ARG A 199 5.41 7.32 -15.41
N LEU A 200 5.19 7.18 -14.11
CA LEU A 200 4.82 8.27 -13.20
C LEU A 200 6.05 9.10 -12.80
N THR A 201 7.16 8.46 -12.42
CA THR A 201 8.38 9.16 -11.98
C THR A 201 9.13 9.83 -13.13
N ARG A 202 9.00 9.32 -14.36
CA ARG A 202 9.58 9.93 -15.57
C ARG A 202 9.00 11.30 -15.92
N THR A 203 7.89 11.68 -15.33
CA THR A 203 7.31 13.02 -15.51
C THR A 203 7.99 14.09 -14.65
N VAL A 204 8.75 13.68 -13.62
CA VAL A 204 9.31 14.57 -12.60
C VAL A 204 10.81 14.37 -12.33
N MET A 205 11.42 13.31 -12.86
CA MET A 205 12.84 12.97 -12.65
C MET A 205 13.56 12.76 -13.99
N SER A 206 14.86 13.10 -14.04
CA SER A 206 15.69 12.84 -15.22
C SER A 206 16.03 11.36 -15.37
N GLU A 207 16.41 10.94 -16.59
CA GLU A 207 16.84 9.55 -16.86
C GLU A 207 18.04 9.13 -15.98
N GLU A 208 18.98 10.05 -15.73
CA GLU A 208 20.14 9.79 -14.86
C GLU A 208 19.73 9.49 -13.43
N GLN A 209 18.76 10.24 -12.90
CA GLN A 209 18.21 10.01 -11.56
C GLN A 209 17.43 8.71 -11.45
N LEU A 210 16.76 8.29 -12.54
CA LEU A 210 15.95 7.07 -12.58
C LEU A 210 16.77 5.80 -12.85
N LYS A 211 17.95 5.92 -13.47
CA LYS A 211 18.81 4.79 -13.80
C LYS A 211 19.09 3.83 -12.63
N PRO A 212 19.40 4.30 -11.39
CA PRO A 212 19.58 3.43 -10.22
C PRO A 212 18.24 2.98 -9.59
N MET A 213 17.09 3.49 -10.05
CA MET A 213 15.78 3.29 -9.42
C MET A 213 14.95 2.23 -10.16
N GLN A 214 15.57 1.07 -10.45
CA GLN A 214 14.89 0.01 -11.19
C GLN A 214 13.72 -0.58 -10.39
N PRO A 215 12.54 -0.83 -11.01
CA PRO A 215 11.39 -1.43 -10.34
C PRO A 215 11.69 -2.80 -9.71
N ASP A 216 12.62 -3.55 -10.28
CA ASP A 216 13.06 -4.84 -9.78
C ASP A 216 13.67 -4.77 -8.37
N TYR A 217 14.21 -3.62 -7.94
CA TYR A 217 14.75 -3.43 -6.60
C TYR A 217 13.69 -3.25 -5.50
N VAL A 218 12.43 -3.02 -5.90
CA VAL A 218 11.29 -2.89 -4.99
C VAL A 218 10.64 -4.25 -4.72
N SER A 219 10.54 -5.07 -5.76
CA SER A 219 9.79 -6.34 -5.72
C SER A 219 10.28 -7.34 -4.67
N PRO A 220 11.58 -7.44 -4.31
CA PRO A 220 12.02 -8.33 -3.23
C PRO A 220 11.39 -8.03 -1.87
N LEU A 221 11.20 -6.75 -1.52
CA LEU A 221 10.50 -6.38 -0.29
C LEU A 221 9.03 -6.78 -0.33
N ALA A 222 8.31 -6.43 -1.41
CA ALA A 222 6.91 -6.80 -1.56
C ALA A 222 6.72 -8.33 -1.48
N ALA A 223 7.58 -9.08 -2.16
CA ALA A 223 7.57 -10.54 -2.07
C ALA A 223 7.86 -11.02 -0.64
N TYR A 224 8.91 -10.54 0.02
CA TYR A 224 9.22 -10.94 1.40
C TYR A 224 8.04 -10.71 2.36
N LEU A 225 7.39 -9.55 2.29
CA LEU A 225 6.21 -9.24 3.09
C LEU A 225 5.02 -10.17 2.79
N CYS A 226 4.97 -10.79 1.61
CA CYS A 226 3.97 -11.77 1.21
C CYS A 226 4.35 -13.22 1.61
N HIS A 227 5.55 -13.49 2.09
CA HIS A 227 5.99 -14.83 2.42
C HIS A 227 5.50 -15.27 3.81
N GLU A 228 5.26 -16.56 3.99
CA GLU A 228 4.77 -17.14 5.25
C GLU A 228 5.73 -16.96 6.44
N LYS A 229 7.04 -16.85 6.20
CA LYS A 229 8.05 -16.56 7.23
C LYS A 229 8.00 -15.12 7.74
N CYS A 230 7.43 -14.19 6.98
CA CYS A 230 7.26 -12.81 7.42
C CYS A 230 6.07 -12.72 8.37
N GLN A 231 6.29 -12.15 9.55
CA GLN A 231 5.27 -11.92 10.57
C GLN A 231 4.89 -10.43 10.71
N GLU A 232 5.43 -9.60 9.83
CA GLU A 232 5.19 -8.16 9.85
C GLU A 232 3.78 -7.84 9.37
N THR A 233 3.09 -6.95 10.11
CA THR A 233 1.75 -6.47 9.77
C THR A 233 1.52 -5.06 10.30
N GLY A 234 0.83 -4.21 9.54
CA GLY A 234 0.60 -2.80 9.86
C GLY A 234 1.82 -1.92 9.58
N GLY A 235 2.89 -2.47 9.01
CA GLY A 235 4.12 -1.74 8.69
C GLY A 235 3.98 -0.80 7.49
N LEU A 236 4.73 0.30 7.52
CA LEU A 236 4.96 1.21 6.40
C LEU A 236 6.44 1.18 6.05
N PHE A 237 6.74 0.90 4.79
CA PHE A 237 8.12 0.74 4.31
C PHE A 237 8.37 1.62 3.08
N GLU A 238 9.42 2.43 3.13
CA GLU A 238 9.99 3.06 1.93
C GLU A 238 11.02 2.12 1.31
N VAL A 239 11.04 2.06 -0.02
CA VAL A 239 11.93 1.17 -0.76
C VAL A 239 12.26 1.71 -2.14
N GLY A 240 13.53 1.69 -2.53
CA GLY A 240 13.99 2.10 -3.86
C GLY A 240 15.49 2.18 -3.96
N GLY A 241 16.05 1.98 -5.16
CA GLY A 241 17.49 2.10 -5.40
C GLY A 241 18.37 1.17 -4.54
N GLY A 242 17.82 0.06 -4.04
CA GLY A 242 18.52 -0.86 -3.12
C GLY A 242 18.41 -0.49 -1.64
N TRP A 243 17.79 0.64 -1.30
CA TRP A 243 17.54 1.02 0.09
C TRP A 243 16.14 0.61 0.55
N VAL A 244 16.01 0.17 1.81
CA VAL A 244 14.74 -0.18 2.47
C VAL A 244 14.74 0.40 3.86
N GLY A 245 13.70 1.15 4.21
CA GLY A 245 13.48 1.70 5.55
C GLY A 245 12.06 1.43 6.05
N LYS A 246 11.89 1.18 7.35
CA LYS A 246 10.59 1.09 8.01
C LYS A 246 10.29 2.40 8.73
N LEU A 247 9.10 2.94 8.54
CA LEU A 247 8.61 4.14 9.22
C LEU A 247 7.69 3.77 10.38
N ARG A 248 7.63 4.67 11.35
CA ARG A 248 6.68 4.63 12.48
C ARG A 248 6.26 6.05 12.86
N TRP A 249 5.14 6.15 13.56
CA TRP A 249 4.74 7.40 14.19
C TRP A 249 5.58 7.69 15.43
N GLU A 250 5.88 8.95 15.65
CA GLU A 250 6.52 9.46 16.85
C GLU A 250 5.61 10.54 17.46
N ARG A 251 5.52 10.58 18.78
CA ARG A 251 4.67 11.50 19.52
C ARG A 251 5.43 12.07 20.71
N THR A 252 5.38 13.39 20.86
CA THR A 252 5.90 14.07 22.06
C THR A 252 5.22 13.57 23.34
N LEU A 253 5.84 13.75 24.49
CA LEU A 253 5.20 13.48 25.79
C LEU A 253 4.01 14.41 26.07
N GLY A 254 3.98 15.58 25.42
CA GLY A 254 2.94 16.59 25.59
C GLY A 254 2.93 17.26 26.96
N ALA A 255 1.88 17.98 27.23
CA ALA A 255 1.65 18.64 28.51
C ALA A 255 0.23 18.37 29.02
N TYR A 256 0.09 18.25 30.38
CA TYR A 256 -1.21 18.28 31.04
C TYR A 256 -1.45 19.70 31.50
N LEU A 257 -2.56 20.28 31.06
CA LEU A 257 -2.97 21.65 31.41
C LEU A 257 -4.01 21.63 32.54
N PRO A 258 -4.04 22.63 33.40
CA PRO A 258 -5.05 22.74 34.48
C PRO A 258 -6.44 22.95 33.87
N THR A 259 -7.41 22.13 34.29
CA THR A 259 -8.78 22.14 33.74
C THR A 259 -9.82 22.77 34.65
N GLN A 260 -9.47 23.14 35.91
CA GLN A 260 -10.43 23.61 36.93
C GLN A 260 -11.20 24.88 36.53
N ASN A 261 -10.55 25.75 35.74
CA ASN A 261 -11.16 27.01 35.27
C ASN A 261 -11.33 27.05 33.72
N GLY A 262 -11.23 25.89 33.08
CA GLY A 262 -11.11 25.80 31.64
C GLY A 262 -9.65 25.98 31.16
N ILE A 263 -9.40 25.74 29.85
CA ILE A 263 -8.10 25.93 29.23
C ILE A 263 -8.20 27.11 28.25
N SER A 264 -7.34 28.09 28.41
CA SER A 264 -7.26 29.27 27.54
C SER A 264 -6.25 29.08 26.40
N ILE A 265 -6.27 29.99 25.43
CA ILE A 265 -5.26 30.03 24.36
C ILE A 265 -3.88 30.33 24.94
N GLU A 266 -3.82 31.18 25.97
CA GLU A 266 -2.61 31.59 26.69
C GLU A 266 -1.97 30.39 27.42
N ASP A 267 -2.78 29.46 27.96
CA ASP A 267 -2.28 28.22 28.57
C ASP A 267 -1.61 27.31 27.51
N ILE A 268 -2.16 27.25 26.32
CA ILE A 268 -1.55 26.51 25.21
C ILE A 268 -0.22 27.16 24.79
N ASP A 269 -0.19 28.48 24.63
CA ASP A 269 1.01 29.25 24.28
C ASP A 269 2.13 29.04 25.31
N ALA A 270 1.82 29.18 26.58
CA ALA A 270 2.76 28.97 27.69
C ALA A 270 3.31 27.53 27.76
N ALA A 271 2.52 26.54 27.31
CA ALA A 271 2.93 25.13 27.29
C ALA A 271 3.54 24.69 25.94
N TRP A 272 3.57 25.55 24.90
CA TRP A 272 3.88 25.15 23.52
C TRP A 272 5.23 24.48 23.35
N THR A 273 6.28 25.01 24.00
CA THR A 273 7.63 24.42 23.97
C THR A 273 7.62 22.98 24.45
N LYS A 274 6.88 22.67 25.53
CA LYS A 274 6.76 21.31 26.06
C LYS A 274 5.89 20.42 25.17
N ILE A 275 4.80 20.97 24.60
CA ILE A 275 3.90 20.24 23.69
C ILE A 275 4.66 19.79 22.44
N SER A 276 5.58 20.60 21.93
CA SER A 276 6.32 20.35 20.71
C SER A 276 7.72 19.74 20.91
N ASP A 277 8.12 19.44 22.15
CA ASP A 277 9.43 18.85 22.45
C ASP A 277 9.43 17.34 22.23
N PHE A 278 10.20 16.89 21.26
CA PHE A 278 10.41 15.47 20.94
C PHE A 278 11.45 14.77 21.83
N SER A 279 12.06 15.48 22.80
CA SER A 279 12.97 14.86 23.77
C SER A 279 12.21 13.82 24.60
N GLY A 280 12.61 12.54 24.49
CA GLY A 280 11.92 11.44 25.15
C GLY A 280 10.61 11.01 24.49
N ALA A 281 10.41 11.34 23.22
CA ALA A 281 9.21 11.00 22.46
C ALA A 281 8.88 9.50 22.50
N GLU A 282 7.61 9.19 22.40
CA GLU A 282 7.06 7.84 22.41
C GLU A 282 6.72 7.36 21.00
N HIS A 283 6.66 6.05 20.81
CA HIS A 283 6.33 5.40 19.54
C HIS A 283 5.12 4.47 19.66
N PRO A 284 3.90 5.01 19.93
CA PRO A 284 2.72 4.16 20.14
C PRO A 284 2.40 3.36 18.86
N GLY A 285 2.36 2.04 19.01
CA GLY A 285 2.05 1.09 17.93
C GLY A 285 0.61 0.56 17.94
N SER A 286 -0.23 1.05 18.89
CA SER A 286 -1.63 0.63 19.02
C SER A 286 -2.51 1.73 19.61
N MET A 287 -3.83 1.62 19.41
CA MET A 287 -4.82 2.51 20.05
C MET A 287 -4.71 2.50 21.59
N ALA A 288 -4.44 1.33 22.17
CA ALA A 288 -4.27 1.21 23.64
C ALA A 288 -3.04 1.98 24.12
N GLU A 289 -1.90 1.89 23.41
CA GLU A 289 -0.71 2.67 23.71
C GLU A 289 -0.93 4.15 23.45
N GLY A 290 -1.60 4.49 22.36
CA GLY A 290 -1.99 5.86 22.01
C GLY A 290 -2.89 6.51 23.08
N GLY A 291 -3.74 5.73 23.73
CA GLY A 291 -4.68 6.17 24.77
C GLY A 291 -4.08 6.39 26.16
N LYS A 292 -2.84 5.94 26.44
CA LYS A 292 -2.22 6.05 27.78
C LYS A 292 -2.25 7.43 28.43
N PRO A 293 -1.98 8.55 27.73
CA PRO A 293 -2.08 9.88 28.33
C PRO A 293 -3.50 10.22 28.85
N PHE A 294 -4.52 9.77 28.11
CA PHE A 294 -5.92 10.02 28.49
C PHE A 294 -6.35 9.13 29.67
N ALA A 295 -5.83 7.90 29.75
CA ALA A 295 -6.10 7.01 30.89
C ALA A 295 -5.62 7.60 32.21
N LYS A 296 -4.54 8.39 32.25
CA LYS A 296 -4.07 9.10 33.45
C LYS A 296 -5.06 10.16 33.92
N ILE A 297 -5.85 10.74 33.02
CA ILE A 297 -6.85 11.77 33.34
C ILE A 297 -8.13 11.12 33.82
N MET A 298 -8.51 9.97 33.27
CA MET A 298 -9.77 9.28 33.64
C MET A 298 -9.69 8.54 34.95
N GLY A 299 -8.48 8.37 35.54
CA GLY A 299 -8.32 7.62 36.79
C GLY A 299 -8.39 6.10 36.58
N PRO A 300 -8.11 5.32 37.62
CA PRO A 300 -8.31 3.85 37.53
C PRO A 300 -9.80 3.57 37.40
N GLY A 301 -10.19 2.92 36.30
CA GLY A 301 -11.55 2.42 36.05
C GLY A 301 -11.85 1.19 36.88
#